data_dc80c9f2986307cec1e5418ef0bce104
#
_entry.id   dc80c9f2986307cec1e5418ef0bce104
#
_cell.length_a   1.000
_cell.length_b   1.000
_cell.length_c   1.000
_cell.angle_alpha   90.00
_cell.angle_beta   90.00
_cell.angle_gamma   90.00
#
_symmetry.space_group_name_H-M   'P 1'
#
loop_
_entity.id
_entity.type
_entity.pdbx_description
1 polymer ?
#
loop_
_entity_poly.entity_id
_entity_poly.type
_entity_poly.pdbx_seq_one_letter_code
_entity_poly.pdbx_strand_id
1 'polypeptide(L)'
;MFFASDNSGPAHPKVMEAMMRANEGYRFGYGADAEMDRVRDMIRETFEAPEAAVYLVATGTAANSIALATLAEPWQTIFCTKLSHINEDECNAPEFYSGAKLTMVADVNAKMTPDTLRAAMA
;
A
#
# COMPACT_ATOMS: atom_id res chain seq x y z
N MET A 1 -10.20 23.99 11.51
CA MET A 1 -9.71 23.19 10.38
C MET A 1 -8.53 22.37 10.90
N PHE A 2 -8.53 21.08 10.70
CA PHE A 2 -7.48 20.18 11.21
C PHE A 2 -6.59 19.79 10.04
N PHE A 3 -5.28 20.10 10.15
CA PHE A 3 -4.28 19.80 9.13
C PHE A 3 -3.27 18.74 9.58
N ALA A 4 -3.57 18.02 10.67
CA ALA A 4 -2.63 17.04 11.23
C ALA A 4 -2.50 15.79 10.34
N SER A 5 -3.61 15.31 9.78
CA SER A 5 -3.64 14.17 8.87
C SER A 5 -4.97 14.12 8.12
N ASP A 6 -4.97 13.56 6.92
CA ASP A 6 -6.16 13.29 6.11
C ASP A 6 -7.11 12.26 6.77
N ASN A 7 -6.57 11.38 7.63
CA ASN A 7 -7.35 10.38 8.37
C ASN A 7 -7.95 10.89 9.69
N SER A 8 -7.82 12.18 10.02
CA SER A 8 -8.36 12.77 11.26
C SER A 8 -9.84 13.17 11.14
N GLY A 9 -10.41 13.15 9.96
CA GLY A 9 -11.79 13.53 9.71
C GLY A 9 -12.78 12.38 9.85
N PRO A 10 -14.09 12.69 9.98
CA PRO A 10 -15.13 11.66 9.94
C PRO A 10 -15.25 11.07 8.52
N ALA A 11 -15.74 9.84 8.44
CA ALA A 11 -16.08 9.23 7.15
C ALA A 11 -17.14 10.06 6.40
N HIS A 12 -17.02 10.14 5.09
CA HIS A 12 -18.02 10.84 4.28
C HIS A 12 -19.41 10.19 4.46
N PRO A 13 -20.50 10.97 4.54
CA PRO A 13 -21.86 10.41 4.77
C PRO A 13 -22.23 9.28 3.80
N LYS A 14 -21.90 9.39 2.52
CA LYS A 14 -22.14 8.33 1.53
C LYS A 14 -21.42 7.00 1.84
N VAL A 15 -20.29 7.04 2.54
CA VAL A 15 -19.60 5.83 2.99
C VAL A 15 -20.42 5.14 4.08
N MET A 16 -20.91 5.92 5.05
CA MET A 16 -21.77 5.38 6.12
C MET A 16 -23.08 4.80 5.58
N GLU A 17 -23.72 5.48 4.63
CA GLU A 17 -24.90 4.98 3.94
C GLU A 17 -24.62 3.68 3.18
N ALA A 18 -23.47 3.58 2.51
CA ALA A 18 -23.07 2.37 1.80
C ALA A 18 -22.83 1.20 2.76
N MET A 19 -22.21 1.46 3.91
CA MET A 19 -22.02 0.44 4.98
C MET A 19 -23.36 -0.05 5.51
N MET A 20 -24.32 0.84 5.74
CA MET A 20 -25.66 0.45 6.19
C MET A 20 -26.37 -0.45 5.17
N ARG A 21 -26.30 -0.10 3.87
CA ARG A 21 -26.88 -0.94 2.81
C ARG A 21 -26.19 -2.30 2.70
N ALA A 22 -24.87 -2.33 2.80
CA ALA A 22 -24.08 -3.58 2.73
C ALA A 22 -24.32 -4.50 3.93
N ASN A 23 -24.78 -3.97 5.07
CA ASN A 23 -25.08 -4.72 6.29
C ASN A 23 -26.44 -5.45 6.25
N GLU A 24 -27.18 -5.36 5.16
CA GLU A 24 -28.46 -6.04 5.00
C GLU A 24 -28.28 -7.50 4.58
N GLY A 25 -28.94 -8.42 5.31
CA GLY A 25 -28.93 -9.85 5.03
C GLY A 25 -27.60 -10.55 5.34
N TYR A 26 -27.47 -11.78 4.85
CA TYR A 26 -26.30 -12.62 5.06
C TYR A 26 -25.39 -12.59 3.80
N ARG A 27 -24.08 -12.59 4.03
CA ARG A 27 -23.04 -12.60 2.98
C ARG A 27 -22.02 -13.70 3.29
N PHE A 28 -21.40 -14.21 2.25
CA PHE A 28 -20.21 -15.04 2.41
C PHE A 28 -19.03 -14.20 2.90
N GLY A 29 -18.25 -14.77 3.82
CA GLY A 29 -17.02 -14.13 4.30
C GLY A 29 -15.83 -14.32 3.37
N TYR A 30 -14.68 -13.81 3.82
CA TYR A 30 -13.37 -14.01 3.17
C TYR A 30 -13.27 -13.48 1.73
N GLY A 31 -14.05 -12.46 1.40
CA GLY A 31 -14.05 -11.84 0.08
C GLY A 31 -14.71 -12.70 -1.01
N ALA A 32 -15.61 -13.61 -0.64
CA ALA A 32 -16.38 -14.44 -1.55
C ALA A 32 -17.82 -13.92 -1.76
N ASP A 33 -18.00 -12.62 -1.71
CA ASP A 33 -19.28 -11.95 -1.89
C ASP A 33 -19.28 -11.05 -3.12
N ALA A 34 -20.47 -10.71 -3.61
CA ALA A 34 -20.64 -9.91 -4.82
C ALA A 34 -20.09 -8.46 -4.70
N GLU A 35 -20.02 -7.91 -3.48
CA GLU A 35 -19.44 -6.58 -3.28
C GLU A 35 -17.92 -6.61 -3.49
N MET A 36 -17.25 -7.66 -3.04
CA MET A 36 -15.82 -7.85 -3.28
C MET A 36 -15.52 -8.05 -4.77
N ASP A 37 -16.33 -8.83 -5.49
CA ASP A 37 -16.16 -9.02 -6.93
C ASP A 37 -16.29 -7.69 -7.66
N ARG A 38 -17.30 -6.89 -7.32
CA ARG A 38 -17.48 -5.54 -7.87
C ARG A 38 -16.30 -4.62 -7.58
N VAL A 39 -15.75 -4.65 -6.36
CA VAL A 39 -14.57 -3.85 -6.00
C VAL A 39 -13.35 -4.25 -6.84
N ARG A 40 -13.11 -5.55 -7.01
CA ARG A 40 -12.02 -6.06 -7.86
C ARG A 40 -12.15 -5.58 -9.30
N ASP A 41 -13.35 -5.66 -9.86
CA ASP A 41 -13.60 -5.23 -11.23
C ASP A 41 -13.45 -3.70 -11.39
N MET A 42 -13.93 -2.91 -10.45
CA MET A 42 -13.72 -1.45 -10.45
C MET A 42 -12.24 -1.07 -10.38
N ILE A 43 -11.44 -1.77 -9.57
CA ILE A 43 -9.99 -1.54 -9.48
C ILE A 43 -9.31 -1.90 -10.80
N ARG A 44 -9.63 -3.05 -11.39
CA ARG A 44 -9.10 -3.49 -12.69
C ARG A 44 -9.43 -2.51 -13.81
N GLU A 45 -10.65 -2.02 -13.85
CA GLU A 45 -11.09 -1.01 -14.82
C GLU A 45 -10.34 0.32 -14.61
N THR A 46 -10.27 0.80 -13.36
CA THR A 46 -9.62 2.08 -13.02
C THR A 46 -8.14 2.09 -13.40
N PHE A 47 -7.45 0.99 -13.23
CA PHE A 47 -6.02 0.85 -13.52
C PHE A 47 -5.73 0.24 -14.90
N GLU A 48 -6.74 0.02 -15.72
CA GLU A 48 -6.61 -0.60 -17.07
C GLU A 48 -5.84 -1.93 -17.02
N ALA A 49 -6.07 -2.73 -15.96
CA ALA A 49 -5.35 -3.97 -15.68
C ALA A 49 -6.34 -5.14 -15.46
N PRO A 50 -7.00 -5.63 -16.51
CA PRO A 50 -8.09 -6.62 -16.40
C PRO A 50 -7.66 -7.94 -15.75
N GLU A 51 -6.39 -8.31 -15.89
CA GLU A 51 -5.83 -9.56 -15.35
C GLU A 51 -5.19 -9.39 -13.95
N ALA A 52 -5.25 -8.18 -13.36
CA ALA A 52 -4.62 -7.93 -12.08
C ALA A 52 -5.26 -8.75 -10.96
N ALA A 53 -4.44 -9.38 -10.13
CA ALA A 53 -4.86 -9.91 -8.84
C ALA A 53 -5.05 -8.75 -7.85
N VAL A 54 -6.24 -8.67 -7.25
CA VAL A 54 -6.59 -7.57 -6.34
C VAL A 54 -6.82 -8.12 -4.94
N TYR A 55 -6.05 -7.61 -3.99
CA TYR A 55 -6.13 -7.96 -2.57
C TYR A 55 -6.32 -6.69 -1.74
N LEU A 56 -7.32 -6.72 -0.86
CA LEU A 56 -7.54 -5.62 0.09
C LEU A 56 -6.83 -5.94 1.40
N VAL A 57 -6.15 -4.95 1.94
CA VAL A 57 -5.43 -5.03 3.22
C VAL A 57 -5.87 -3.90 4.14
N ALA A 58 -5.67 -4.08 5.44
CA ALA A 58 -6.19 -3.15 6.44
C ALA A 58 -5.42 -1.82 6.51
N THR A 59 -4.14 -1.79 6.12
CA THR A 59 -3.29 -0.60 6.24
C THR A 59 -2.35 -0.45 5.04
N GLY A 60 -1.83 0.78 4.84
CA GLY A 60 -0.79 1.05 3.85
C GLY A 60 0.51 0.30 4.16
N THR A 61 0.88 0.18 5.43
CA THR A 61 2.04 -0.63 5.87
C THR A 61 1.92 -2.08 5.42
N ALA A 62 0.74 -2.69 5.57
CA ALA A 62 0.50 -4.05 5.08
C ALA A 62 0.61 -4.13 3.55
N ALA A 63 0.07 -3.13 2.83
CA ALA A 63 0.17 -3.07 1.38
C ALA A 63 1.63 -2.96 0.91
N ASN A 64 2.41 -2.04 1.47
CA ASN A 64 3.82 -1.85 1.14
C ASN A 64 4.65 -3.11 1.45
N SER A 65 4.48 -3.67 2.64
CA SER A 65 5.25 -4.83 3.08
C SER A 65 4.98 -6.07 2.21
N ILE A 66 3.72 -6.35 1.90
CA ILE A 66 3.34 -7.47 1.04
C ILE A 66 3.82 -7.23 -0.40
N ALA A 67 3.63 -6.02 -0.93
CA ALA A 67 4.09 -5.69 -2.29
C ALA A 67 5.60 -5.86 -2.42
N LEU A 68 6.37 -5.35 -1.48
CA LEU A 68 7.83 -5.49 -1.48
C LEU A 68 8.27 -6.95 -1.30
N ALA A 69 7.58 -7.73 -0.46
CA ALA A 69 7.85 -9.15 -0.30
C ALA A 69 7.54 -9.99 -1.54
N THR A 70 6.68 -9.50 -2.44
CA THR A 70 6.44 -10.17 -3.73
C THR A 70 7.42 -9.75 -4.83
N LEU A 71 8.13 -8.64 -4.64
CA LEU A 71 9.03 -8.05 -5.65
C LEU A 71 10.52 -8.28 -5.34
N ALA A 72 10.87 -8.54 -4.09
CA ALA A 72 12.27 -8.66 -3.64
C ALA A 72 12.52 -10.00 -2.97
N GLU A 73 13.65 -10.60 -3.31
CA GLU A 73 14.16 -11.80 -2.65
C GLU A 73 15.04 -11.43 -1.43
N PRO A 74 15.20 -12.31 -0.42
CA PRO A 74 15.93 -11.99 0.82
C PRO A 74 17.38 -11.55 0.64
N TRP A 75 18.01 -11.89 -0.47
CA TRP A 75 19.39 -11.46 -0.80
C TRP A 75 19.47 -10.18 -1.61
N GLN A 76 18.34 -9.56 -1.92
CA GLN A 76 18.27 -8.32 -2.68
C GLN A 76 18.23 -7.10 -1.75
N THR A 77 18.32 -5.91 -2.33
CA THR A 77 18.15 -4.65 -1.62
C THR A 77 16.99 -3.85 -2.18
N ILE A 78 16.32 -3.14 -1.31
CA ILE A 78 15.25 -2.20 -1.65
C ILE A 78 15.80 -0.79 -1.42
N PHE A 79 15.93 0.00 -2.48
CA PHE A 79 16.41 1.37 -2.38
C PHE A 79 15.28 2.31 -1.97
N CYS A 80 15.53 3.14 -0.96
CA CYS A 80 14.59 4.14 -0.49
C CYS A 80 15.32 5.41 0.00
N THR A 81 14.61 6.52 0.12
CA THR A 81 15.15 7.71 0.78
C THR A 81 15.02 7.58 2.29
N LYS A 82 15.81 8.34 3.03
CA LYS A 82 15.75 8.33 4.50
C LYS A 82 14.34 8.65 5.02
N LEU A 83 13.64 9.60 4.39
CA LEU A 83 12.30 10.04 4.78
C LEU A 83 11.17 9.23 4.11
N SER A 84 11.48 8.11 3.48
CA SER A 84 10.44 7.25 2.93
C SER A 84 9.61 6.60 4.04
N HIS A 85 8.33 6.44 3.82
CA HIS A 85 7.40 5.84 4.78
C HIS A 85 7.84 4.43 5.20
N ILE A 86 8.34 3.62 4.24
CA ILE A 86 8.84 2.27 4.51
C ILE A 86 10.06 2.24 5.45
N ASN A 87 10.82 3.33 5.54
CA ASN A 87 11.95 3.43 6.46
C ASN A 87 11.57 4.02 7.82
N GLU A 88 10.74 5.08 7.84
CA GLU A 88 10.47 5.85 9.06
C GLU A 88 9.26 5.33 9.86
N ASP A 89 8.20 4.88 9.17
CA ASP A 89 6.88 4.76 9.79
C ASP A 89 6.30 3.33 9.77
N GLU A 90 7.06 2.33 9.30
CA GLU A 90 6.55 0.96 9.13
C GLU A 90 7.22 -0.08 10.04
N CYS A 91 7.95 0.35 11.07
CA CYS A 91 8.50 -0.51 12.13
C CYS A 91 9.28 -1.73 11.60
N ASN A 92 10.06 -1.56 10.53
CA ASN A 92 10.81 -2.60 9.83
C ASN A 92 9.93 -3.73 9.21
N ALA A 93 8.64 -3.51 9.03
CA ALA A 93 7.76 -4.51 8.42
C ALA A 93 8.18 -4.88 6.98
N PRO A 94 8.59 -3.95 6.11
CA PRO A 94 9.11 -4.28 4.78
C PRO A 94 10.30 -5.24 4.82
N GLU A 95 11.27 -5.00 5.69
CA GLU A 95 12.44 -5.88 5.85
C GLU A 95 12.07 -7.23 6.47
N PHE A 96 11.18 -7.23 7.45
CA PHE A 96 10.71 -8.44 8.10
C PHE A 96 10.01 -9.39 7.13
N TYR A 97 9.10 -8.88 6.29
CA TYR A 97 8.31 -9.71 5.38
C TYR A 97 9.05 -10.08 4.09
N SER A 98 9.91 -9.20 3.56
CA SER A 98 10.70 -9.50 2.36
C SER A 98 12.00 -10.24 2.66
N GLY A 99 12.55 -10.06 3.86
CA GLY A 99 13.92 -10.48 4.20
C GLY A 99 15.01 -9.63 3.51
N ALA A 100 14.63 -8.74 2.61
CA ALA A 100 15.55 -7.86 1.89
C ALA A 100 15.94 -6.66 2.74
N LYS A 101 17.13 -6.13 2.50
CA LYS A 101 17.65 -4.95 3.20
C LYS A 101 17.12 -3.67 2.59
N LEU A 102 16.69 -2.72 3.40
CA LEU A 102 16.53 -1.32 2.96
C LEU A 102 17.88 -0.64 2.83
N THR A 103 18.15 -0.04 1.69
CA THR A 103 19.37 0.73 1.43
C THR A 103 19.02 2.18 1.15
N MET A 104 19.52 3.06 2.03
CA MET A 104 19.25 4.50 1.94
C MET A 104 19.97 5.12 0.75
N VAL A 105 19.22 5.86 -0.05
CA VAL A 105 19.70 6.66 -1.16
C VAL A 105 19.67 8.13 -0.75
N ALA A 106 20.71 8.88 -1.09
CA ALA A 106 20.71 10.32 -0.93
C ALA A 106 19.52 10.96 -1.65
N ASP A 107 18.94 11.97 -1.06
CA ASP A 107 17.77 12.64 -1.61
C ASP A 107 18.00 14.14 -1.85
N VAL A 108 17.15 14.71 -2.70
CA VAL A 108 17.00 16.15 -2.89
C VAL A 108 15.55 16.51 -2.57
N ASN A 109 15.33 17.24 -1.50
CA ASN A 109 13.99 17.59 -1.00
C ASN A 109 13.11 16.34 -0.79
N ALA A 110 13.63 15.33 -0.10
CA ALA A 110 12.99 14.04 0.19
C ALA A 110 12.65 13.19 -1.06
N LYS A 111 13.25 13.50 -2.22
CA LYS A 111 13.03 12.77 -3.46
C LYS A 111 14.31 12.12 -3.95
N MET A 112 14.23 10.85 -4.28
CA MET A 112 15.27 10.13 -5.01
C MET A 112 15.36 10.68 -6.44
N THR A 113 16.57 10.85 -6.94
CA THR A 113 16.84 11.20 -8.34
C THR A 113 17.56 10.06 -9.05
N PRO A 114 17.54 10.00 -10.38
CA PRO A 114 18.31 9.00 -11.12
C PRO A 114 19.81 9.02 -10.77
N ASP A 115 20.38 10.19 -10.50
CA ASP A 115 21.80 10.31 -10.18
C ASP A 115 22.12 9.83 -8.76
N THR A 116 21.26 10.14 -7.77
CA THR A 116 21.44 9.66 -6.40
C THR A 116 21.26 8.13 -6.33
N LEU A 117 20.34 7.57 -7.12
CA LEU A 117 20.17 6.12 -7.21
C LEU A 117 21.40 5.47 -7.86
N ARG A 118 21.90 5.97 -9.01
CA ARG A 118 23.11 5.44 -9.66
C ARG A 118 24.31 5.46 -8.73
N ALA A 119 24.47 6.53 -7.94
CA ALA A 119 25.56 6.62 -6.96
C ALA A 119 25.45 5.58 -5.83
N ALA A 120 24.25 5.19 -5.45
CA ALA A 120 24.01 4.16 -4.44
C ALA A 120 24.20 2.73 -4.99
N MET A 121 24.15 2.55 -6.31
CA MET A 121 24.34 1.26 -6.99
C MET A 121 25.79 0.98 -7.40
N ALA A 122 26.69 1.99 -7.30
CA ALA A 122 28.10 1.88 -7.67
C ALA A 122 28.93 1.32 -6.52
#